data_94c32e451c070a9af8666e96c84750cf
#
_entry.id   94c32e451c070a9af8666e96c84750cf
#
_cell.length_a   1.000
_cell.length_b   1.000
_cell.length_c   1.000
_cell.angle_alpha   90.00
_cell.angle_beta   90.00
_cell.angle_gamma   90.00
#
_symmetry.space_group_name_H-M   'P 1'
#
loop_
_entity.id
_entity.type
_entity.pdbx_description
1 polymer ?
#
loop_
_entity_poly.entity_id
_entity_poly.type
_entity_poly.pdbx_seq_one_letter_code
_entity_poly.pdbx_strand_id
1 'polypeptide(L)'
;MNIPQEIRNIKDQLRMNIQTTAKNKQYSDYDIEAGRVNTSKAQRSADDANTLARENEAGIMDVASVASENDGAIMDIAEIASENDGAIMDLAEYIANLESRIETLEGGNV
;
A
#
# COMPACT_ATOMS: atom_id res chain seq x y z
N MET A 1 -72.03 39.64 -8.03
CA MET A 1 -70.87 39.07 -7.38
C MET A 1 -71.29 37.95 -6.39
N ASN A 2 -70.85 36.76 -6.52
CA ASN A 2 -71.19 35.64 -5.63
C ASN A 2 -70.07 35.44 -4.55
N ILE A 3 -70.15 36.23 -3.48
CA ILE A 3 -69.15 36.23 -2.41
C ILE A 3 -68.99 34.84 -1.74
N PRO A 4 -70.07 34.08 -1.46
CA PRO A 4 -69.94 32.73 -0.93
C PRO A 4 -69.12 31.78 -1.83
N GLN A 5 -69.30 31.90 -3.11
CA GLN A 5 -68.56 31.08 -4.07
C GLN A 5 -67.08 31.49 -4.17
N GLU A 6 -66.80 32.77 -4.14
CA GLU A 6 -65.43 33.29 -4.12
C GLU A 6 -64.71 32.86 -2.84
N ILE A 7 -65.37 32.87 -1.70
CA ILE A 7 -64.82 32.38 -0.41
C ILE A 7 -64.49 30.90 -0.51
N ARG A 8 -65.34 30.09 -1.09
CA ARG A 8 -65.07 28.65 -1.29
C ARG A 8 -63.89 28.44 -2.18
N ASN A 9 -63.76 29.16 -3.26
CA ASN A 9 -62.67 29.08 -4.19
C ASN A 9 -61.34 29.43 -3.49
N ILE A 10 -61.33 30.47 -2.69
CA ILE A 10 -60.16 30.88 -1.91
C ILE A 10 -59.75 29.77 -0.91
N LYS A 11 -60.74 29.22 -0.20
CA LYS A 11 -60.50 28.13 0.75
C LYS A 11 -59.94 26.89 0.07
N ASP A 12 -60.48 26.51 -1.08
CA ASP A 12 -59.99 25.35 -1.85
C ASP A 12 -58.56 25.57 -2.35
N GLN A 13 -58.28 26.75 -2.84
CA GLN A 13 -56.95 27.12 -3.33
C GLN A 13 -55.92 27.10 -2.19
N LEU A 14 -56.30 27.63 -1.03
CA LEU A 14 -55.45 27.62 0.16
C LEU A 14 -55.15 26.19 0.62
N ARG A 15 -56.16 25.31 0.62
CA ARG A 15 -55.97 23.90 0.95
C ARG A 15 -55.01 23.23 -0.01
N MET A 16 -55.15 23.45 -1.30
CA MET A 16 -54.23 22.90 -2.31
C MET A 16 -52.80 23.41 -2.12
N ASN A 17 -52.63 24.69 -1.82
CA ASN A 17 -51.30 25.25 -1.56
C ASN A 17 -50.63 24.64 -0.33
N ILE A 18 -51.41 24.43 0.74
CA ILE A 18 -50.92 23.81 1.96
C ILE A 18 -50.47 22.38 1.68
N GLN A 19 -51.24 21.60 0.92
CA GLN A 19 -50.91 20.23 0.53
C GLN A 19 -49.65 20.19 -0.32
N THR A 20 -49.52 21.06 -1.28
CA THR A 20 -48.37 21.18 -2.18
C THR A 20 -47.08 21.51 -1.37
N THR A 21 -47.19 22.47 -0.46
CA THR A 21 -46.08 22.88 0.39
C THR A 21 -45.63 21.71 1.29
N ALA A 22 -46.58 20.98 1.85
CA ALA A 22 -46.27 19.78 2.68
C ALA A 22 -45.54 18.69 1.87
N LYS A 23 -46.00 18.40 0.65
CA LYS A 23 -45.33 17.46 -0.26
C LYS A 23 -43.91 17.90 -0.61
N ASN A 24 -43.75 19.18 -0.97
CA ASN A 24 -42.46 19.72 -1.33
C ASN A 24 -41.46 19.64 -0.19
N LYS A 25 -41.92 19.89 1.03
CA LYS A 25 -41.08 19.72 2.24
C LYS A 25 -40.67 18.26 2.42
N GLN A 26 -41.58 17.32 2.26
CA GLN A 26 -41.32 15.89 2.38
C GLN A 26 -40.26 15.42 1.37
N TYR A 27 -40.36 15.83 0.13
CA TYR A 27 -39.38 15.52 -0.92
C TYR A 27 -38.02 16.14 -0.61
N SER A 28 -37.98 17.39 -0.16
CA SER A 28 -36.76 18.09 0.21
C SER A 28 -36.06 17.40 1.38
N ASP A 29 -36.81 17.01 2.43
CA ASP A 29 -36.25 16.30 3.57
C ASP A 29 -35.69 14.94 3.16
N TYR A 30 -36.37 14.23 2.24
CA TYR A 30 -35.91 12.96 1.71
C TYR A 30 -34.61 13.11 0.93
N ASP A 31 -34.51 14.12 0.08
CA ASP A 31 -33.31 14.39 -0.71
C ASP A 31 -32.11 14.77 0.16
N ILE A 32 -32.34 15.55 1.21
CA ILE A 32 -31.32 15.93 2.18
C ILE A 32 -30.78 14.68 2.90
N GLU A 33 -31.66 13.79 3.34
CA GLU A 33 -31.27 12.55 4.00
C GLU A 33 -30.47 11.62 3.07
N ALA A 34 -30.92 11.47 1.81
CA ALA A 34 -30.20 10.69 0.82
C ALA A 34 -28.81 11.26 0.54
N GLY A 35 -28.69 12.59 0.45
CA GLY A 35 -27.42 13.27 0.30
C GLY A 35 -26.49 13.04 1.48
N ARG A 36 -27.02 13.09 2.70
CA ARG A 36 -26.26 12.83 3.92
C ARG A 36 -25.72 11.39 3.98
N VAL A 37 -26.54 10.42 3.62
CA VAL A 37 -26.14 9.01 3.56
C VAL A 37 -25.05 8.81 2.51
N ASN A 38 -25.19 9.39 1.33
CA ASN A 38 -24.20 9.28 0.25
C ASN A 38 -22.87 9.92 0.63
N THR A 39 -22.90 11.08 1.31
CA THR A 39 -21.70 11.75 1.81
C THR A 39 -20.98 10.89 2.84
N SER A 40 -21.72 10.25 3.75
CA SER A 40 -21.14 9.35 4.76
C SER A 40 -20.48 8.12 4.11
N LYS A 41 -21.10 7.56 3.07
CA LYS A 41 -20.52 6.43 2.32
C LYS A 41 -19.25 6.85 1.59
N ALA A 42 -19.25 8.02 0.95
CA ALA A 42 -18.08 8.55 0.26
C ALA A 42 -16.92 8.79 1.25
N GLN A 43 -17.22 9.32 2.43
CA GLN A 43 -16.23 9.55 3.49
C GLN A 43 -15.60 8.25 3.96
N ARG A 44 -16.40 7.20 4.20
CA ARG A 44 -15.89 5.88 4.59
C ARG A 44 -14.99 5.28 3.51
N SER A 45 -15.40 5.39 2.24
CA SER A 45 -14.58 4.89 1.12
C SER A 45 -13.25 5.61 1.04
N ALA A 46 -13.23 6.94 1.26
CA ALA A 46 -12.01 7.73 1.29
C ALA A 46 -11.11 7.33 2.46
N ASP A 47 -11.69 7.12 3.66
CA ASP A 47 -10.95 6.71 4.84
C ASP A 47 -10.35 5.31 4.66
N ASP A 48 -11.10 4.37 4.08
CA ASP A 48 -10.62 3.02 3.78
C ASP A 48 -9.49 3.05 2.75
N ALA A 49 -9.61 3.87 1.71
CA ALA A 49 -8.55 4.05 0.71
C ALA A 49 -7.28 4.64 1.32
N ASN A 50 -7.40 5.62 2.22
CA ASN A 50 -6.27 6.20 2.92
C ASN A 50 -5.58 5.19 3.84
N THR A 51 -6.36 4.36 4.54
CA THR A 51 -5.82 3.30 5.39
C THR A 51 -5.04 2.28 4.56
N LEU A 52 -5.62 1.84 3.44
CA LEU A 52 -4.95 0.90 2.53
C LEU A 52 -3.66 1.49 1.95
N ALA A 53 -3.68 2.77 1.57
CA ALA A 53 -2.48 3.45 1.06
C ALA A 53 -1.36 3.47 2.10
N ARG A 54 -1.68 3.73 3.36
CA ARG A 54 -0.69 3.72 4.46
C ARG A 54 -0.14 2.32 4.72
N GLU A 55 -1.00 1.31 4.69
CA GLU A 55 -0.58 -0.10 4.84
C GLU A 55 0.35 -0.51 3.69
N ASN A 56 0.03 -0.09 2.47
CA ASN A 56 0.87 -0.37 1.30
C ASN A 56 2.22 0.34 1.40
N GLU A 57 2.26 1.59 1.85
CA GLU A 57 3.52 2.32 2.07
C GLU A 57 4.39 1.61 3.11
N ALA A 58 3.79 1.20 4.23
CA ALA A 58 4.51 0.44 5.26
C ALA A 58 5.06 -0.88 4.71
N GLY A 59 4.27 -1.60 3.91
CA GLY A 59 4.71 -2.83 3.24
C GLY A 59 5.86 -2.60 2.28
N ILE A 60 5.83 -1.51 1.51
CA ILE A 60 6.91 -1.13 0.61
C ILE A 60 8.19 -0.82 1.39
N MET A 61 8.08 -0.12 2.50
CA MET A 61 9.23 0.20 3.37
C MET A 61 9.82 -1.08 3.97
N ASP A 62 8.99 -2.03 4.39
CA ASP A 62 9.45 -3.32 4.91
C ASP A 62 10.20 -4.12 3.84
N VAL A 63 9.66 -4.17 2.62
CA VAL A 63 10.33 -4.83 1.48
C VAL A 63 11.66 -4.17 1.16
N ALA A 64 11.72 -2.84 1.16
CA ALA A 64 12.97 -2.11 0.94
C ALA A 64 14.01 -2.40 2.02
N SER A 65 13.58 -2.52 3.28
CA SER A 65 14.45 -2.88 4.39
C SER A 65 15.02 -4.29 4.22
N VAL A 66 14.19 -5.26 3.87
CA VAL A 66 14.62 -6.65 3.61
C VAL A 66 15.57 -6.69 2.40
N ALA A 67 15.29 -5.94 1.34
CA ALA A 67 16.17 -5.87 0.17
C ALA A 67 17.55 -5.31 0.54
N SER A 68 17.60 -4.29 1.39
CA SER A 68 18.87 -3.73 1.88
C SER A 68 19.64 -4.73 2.73
N GLU A 69 18.97 -5.46 3.61
CA GLU A 69 19.59 -6.52 4.41
C GLU A 69 20.13 -7.65 3.52
N ASN A 70 19.37 -8.03 2.50
CA ASN A 70 19.78 -9.05 1.54
C ASN A 70 21.02 -8.60 0.75
N ASP A 71 21.06 -7.34 0.31
CA ASP A 71 22.23 -6.79 -0.38
C ASP A 71 23.46 -6.82 0.52
N GLY A 72 23.32 -6.49 1.80
CA GLY A 72 24.38 -6.60 2.79
C GLY A 72 24.88 -8.03 2.96
N ALA A 73 23.96 -9.00 3.04
CA ALA A 73 24.30 -10.42 3.15
C ALA A 73 25.02 -10.93 1.89
N ILE A 74 24.59 -10.50 0.70
CA ILE A 74 25.25 -10.85 -0.57
C ILE A 74 26.67 -10.30 -0.60
N MET A 75 26.89 -9.07 -0.14
CA MET A 75 28.22 -8.48 -0.05
C MET A 75 29.10 -9.23 0.92
N ASP A 76 28.59 -9.65 2.07
CA ASP A 76 29.33 -10.46 3.04
C ASP A 76 29.72 -11.82 2.46
N ILE A 77 28.82 -12.46 1.73
CA ILE A 77 29.09 -13.73 1.05
C ILE A 77 30.19 -13.55 -0.01
N ALA A 78 30.11 -12.48 -0.79
CA ALA A 78 31.13 -12.17 -1.81
C ALA A 78 32.51 -11.95 -1.19
N GLU A 79 32.57 -11.30 -0.02
CA GLU A 79 33.80 -11.08 0.71
C GLU A 79 34.38 -12.42 1.21
N ILE A 80 33.56 -13.27 1.80
CA ILE A 80 33.95 -14.62 2.24
C ILE A 80 34.44 -15.45 1.05
N ALA A 81 33.75 -15.41 -0.07
CA ALA A 81 34.17 -16.13 -1.28
C ALA A 81 35.55 -15.65 -1.77
N SER A 82 35.78 -14.36 -1.73
CA SER A 82 37.09 -13.78 -2.10
C SER A 82 38.19 -14.22 -1.14
N GLU A 83 37.93 -14.22 0.16
CA GLU A 83 38.88 -14.71 1.17
C GLU A 83 39.17 -16.20 0.99
N ASN A 84 38.13 -17.00 0.68
CA ASN A 84 38.30 -18.43 0.43
C ASN A 84 39.15 -18.69 -0.82
N ASP A 85 38.93 -17.92 -1.88
CA ASP A 85 39.72 -18.00 -3.11
C ASP A 85 41.19 -17.69 -2.82
N GLY A 86 41.47 -16.66 -2.03
CA GLY A 86 42.81 -16.32 -1.57
C GLY A 86 43.46 -17.45 -0.80
N ALA A 87 42.72 -18.05 0.12
CA ALA A 87 43.23 -19.19 0.90
C ALA A 87 43.53 -20.42 0.04
N ILE A 88 42.69 -20.70 -0.96
CA ILE A 88 42.89 -21.77 -1.93
C ILE A 88 44.14 -21.50 -2.75
N MET A 89 44.36 -20.27 -3.21
CA MET A 89 45.60 -19.93 -3.94
C MET A 89 46.85 -20.10 -3.07
N ASP A 90 46.78 -19.67 -1.81
CA ASP A 90 47.89 -19.86 -0.87
C ASP A 90 48.21 -21.37 -0.63
N LEU A 91 47.18 -22.18 -0.51
CA LEU A 91 47.36 -23.64 -0.37
C LEU A 91 47.94 -24.24 -1.64
N ALA A 92 47.51 -23.84 -2.81
CA ALA A 92 48.04 -24.32 -4.07
C ALA A 92 49.53 -23.97 -4.20
N GLU A 93 49.92 -22.78 -3.81
CA GLU A 93 51.30 -22.31 -3.82
C GLU A 93 52.15 -23.10 -2.82
N TYR A 94 51.62 -23.38 -1.61
CA TYR A 94 52.27 -24.17 -0.62
C TYR A 94 52.48 -25.63 -1.09
N ILE A 95 51.49 -26.22 -1.73
CA ILE A 95 51.58 -27.57 -2.31
C ILE A 95 52.67 -27.62 -3.40
N ALA A 96 52.68 -26.63 -4.32
CA ALA A 96 53.70 -26.57 -5.34
C ALA A 96 55.11 -26.46 -4.74
N ASN A 97 55.27 -25.71 -3.67
CA ASN A 97 56.55 -25.60 -2.94
C ASN A 97 56.95 -26.94 -2.35
N LEU A 98 56.02 -27.67 -1.72
CA LEU A 98 56.28 -28.98 -1.16
C LEU A 98 56.63 -29.99 -2.23
N GLU A 99 55.96 -30.00 -3.36
CA GLU A 99 56.27 -30.87 -4.50
C GLU A 99 57.68 -30.61 -5.00
N SER A 100 58.10 -29.37 -5.16
CA SER A 100 59.43 -28.99 -5.56
C SER A 100 60.51 -29.47 -4.57
N ARG A 101 60.22 -29.35 -3.28
CA ARG A 101 61.14 -29.84 -2.22
C ARG A 101 61.25 -31.33 -2.21
N ILE A 102 60.16 -32.05 -2.46
CA ILE A 102 60.20 -33.53 -2.56
C ILE A 102 61.03 -33.95 -3.76
N GLU A 103 60.84 -33.33 -4.92
CA GLU A 103 61.64 -33.60 -6.13
C GLU A 103 63.14 -33.39 -5.89
N THR A 104 63.49 -32.32 -5.18
CA THR A 104 64.89 -32.03 -4.82
C THR A 104 65.46 -33.10 -3.90
N LEU A 105 64.66 -33.52 -2.90
CA LEU A 105 65.10 -34.56 -1.99
C LEU A 105 65.26 -35.93 -2.68
N GLU A 106 64.32 -36.28 -3.54
CA GLU A 106 64.37 -37.51 -4.35
C GLU A 106 65.58 -37.51 -5.30
N GLY A 107 65.82 -36.41 -5.95
CA GLY A 107 66.99 -36.26 -6.85
C GLY A 107 68.32 -36.28 -6.12
N GLY A 108 68.35 -35.78 -4.89
CA GLY A 108 69.53 -35.80 -4.04
C GLY A 108 69.93 -37.19 -3.46
N ASN A 109 69.00 -38.15 -3.50
CA ASN A 109 69.23 -39.50 -3.01
C ASN A 109 69.71 -40.49 -4.06
N VAL A 110 69.88 -39.99 -5.26
CA VAL A 110 70.38 -40.88 -6.32
C VAL A 110 71.88 -41.01 -6.38
#